data_b553c29108f60262b463001c1dc0d6cb
#
_entry.id   b553c29108f60262b463001c1dc0d6cb
#
_cell.length_a   1.000
_cell.length_b   1.000
_cell.length_c   1.000
_cell.angle_alpha   90.00
_cell.angle_beta   90.00
_cell.angle_gamma   90.00
#
_symmetry.space_group_name_H-M   'P 1'
#
loop_
_entity.id
_entity.type
_entity.pdbx_description
1 polymer ?
#
loop_
_entity_poly.entity_id
_entity_poly.type
_entity_poly.pdbx_seq_one_letter_code
_entity_poly.pdbx_strand_id
1 'polypeptide(L)'
;MKNSIKSILIICVLFAGFNVTAQKLGHVNSQAIMQEMPDYDAARKELESYKNDLTKELEMYQKLIVEFAQDYEQNKGGMSAETRQRKETDLMERQQNYEKKAYEAENSLQQKEQQLLQQIMLKVNNAVKDLAEKEGYSYIYEVTTLLYAGGEDISDKVRKKLGIAVTAN
;
A
#
# COMPACT_ATOMS: atom_id res chain seq x y z
N MET A 1 -26.36 57.46 -34.73
CA MET A 1 -25.11 57.39 -34.00
C MET A 1 -25.29 57.23 -32.45
N LYS A 2 -26.19 57.97 -31.80
CA LYS A 2 -26.40 57.84 -30.32
C LYS A 2 -26.92 56.48 -29.85
N ASN A 3 -27.71 55.78 -30.66
CA ASN A 3 -28.27 54.48 -30.30
C ASN A 3 -27.22 53.30 -30.46
N SER A 4 -26.32 53.44 -31.44
CA SER A 4 -25.24 52.46 -31.66
C SER A 4 -24.22 52.43 -30.51
N ILE A 5 -23.93 53.61 -29.94
CA ILE A 5 -23.03 53.73 -28.79
C ILE A 5 -23.64 53.09 -27.54
N LYS A 6 -24.96 53.26 -27.32
CA LYS A 6 -25.66 52.64 -26.19
C LYS A 6 -25.70 51.12 -26.32
N SER A 7 -25.84 50.56 -27.51
CA SER A 7 -25.82 49.10 -27.75
C SER A 7 -24.44 48.49 -27.52
N ILE A 8 -23.38 49.21 -27.92
CA ILE A 8 -21.98 48.73 -27.68
C ILE A 8 -21.67 48.76 -26.18
N LEU A 9 -22.14 49.76 -25.43
CA LEU A 9 -21.89 49.86 -23.98
C LEU A 9 -22.57 48.71 -23.20
N ILE A 10 -23.80 48.31 -23.62
CA ILE A 10 -24.54 47.20 -23.03
C ILE A 10 -23.82 45.85 -23.28
N ILE A 11 -23.27 45.65 -24.47
CA ILE A 11 -22.51 44.42 -24.81
C ILE A 11 -21.24 44.33 -23.99
N CYS A 12 -20.50 45.41 -23.75
CA CYS A 12 -19.31 45.43 -22.92
C CYS A 12 -19.60 45.09 -21.44
N VAL A 13 -20.76 45.52 -20.90
CA VAL A 13 -21.15 45.22 -19.51
C VAL A 13 -21.55 43.77 -19.33
N LEU A 14 -22.08 43.10 -20.35
CA LEU A 14 -22.43 41.68 -20.32
C LEU A 14 -21.20 40.76 -20.32
N PHE A 15 -20.04 41.21 -20.87
CA PHE A 15 -18.78 40.46 -20.84
C PHE A 15 -17.94 40.67 -19.57
N ALA A 16 -18.20 41.71 -18.77
CA ALA A 16 -17.46 42.02 -17.57
C ALA A 16 -17.86 41.13 -16.37
N GLY A 17 -18.86 40.26 -16.49
CA GLY A 17 -19.41 39.45 -15.39
C GLY A 17 -18.90 38.01 -15.29
N PHE A 18 -18.18 37.51 -16.28
CA PHE A 18 -17.65 36.15 -16.22
C PHE A 18 -16.25 36.12 -15.53
N ASN A 19 -16.23 36.03 -14.22
CA ASN A 19 -15.04 35.58 -13.54
C ASN A 19 -14.82 34.11 -13.89
N VAL A 20 -14.14 33.84 -15.02
CA VAL A 20 -13.62 32.51 -15.31
C VAL A 20 -12.49 32.28 -14.34
N THR A 21 -12.80 31.75 -13.17
CA THR A 21 -11.77 31.22 -12.28
C THR A 21 -11.12 30.03 -12.98
N ALA A 22 -9.88 30.23 -13.45
CA ALA A 22 -9.10 29.13 -14.01
C ALA A 22 -9.03 28.01 -12.95
N GLN A 23 -9.37 26.78 -13.35
CA GLN A 23 -9.29 25.64 -12.46
C GLN A 23 -7.84 25.47 -11.99
N LYS A 24 -7.61 25.49 -10.69
CA LYS A 24 -6.30 25.25 -10.12
C LYS A 24 -6.03 23.74 -10.16
N LEU A 25 -5.01 23.35 -10.94
CA LEU A 25 -4.60 21.96 -11.11
C LEU A 25 -3.24 21.76 -10.46
N GLY A 26 -3.10 20.64 -9.75
CA GLY A 26 -1.83 20.23 -9.15
C GLY A 26 -1.52 18.77 -9.45
N HIS A 27 -0.29 18.37 -9.14
CA HIS A 27 0.13 16.99 -9.12
C HIS A 27 0.98 16.70 -7.88
N VAL A 28 1.04 15.44 -7.51
CA VAL A 28 1.75 14.95 -6.33
C VAL A 28 2.40 13.60 -6.63
N ASN A 29 3.54 13.33 -6.02
CA ASN A 29 4.13 12.00 -5.99
C ASN A 29 3.83 11.36 -4.62
N SER A 30 2.65 10.78 -4.50
CA SER A 30 2.19 10.18 -3.25
C SER A 30 3.05 9.00 -2.81
N GLN A 31 3.57 8.23 -3.77
CA GLN A 31 4.41 7.07 -3.48
C GLN A 31 5.77 7.49 -2.90
N ALA A 32 6.41 8.53 -3.47
CA ALA A 32 7.65 9.03 -2.92
C ALA A 32 7.46 9.58 -1.50
N ILE A 33 6.39 10.37 -1.28
CA ILE A 33 6.05 10.90 0.04
C ILE A 33 5.83 9.77 1.05
N MET A 34 5.08 8.73 0.68
CA MET A 34 4.82 7.59 1.54
C MET A 34 6.12 6.91 1.98
N GLN A 35 7.09 6.72 1.07
CA GLN A 35 8.37 6.08 1.37
C GLN A 35 9.26 6.90 2.32
N GLU A 36 9.05 8.22 2.37
CA GLU A 36 9.78 9.13 3.27
C GLU A 36 9.14 9.25 4.66
N MET A 37 7.95 8.66 4.87
CA MET A 37 7.25 8.71 6.15
C MET A 37 7.89 7.79 7.19
N PRO A 38 8.05 8.24 8.45
CA PRO A 38 8.46 7.35 9.55
C PRO A 38 7.54 6.14 9.74
N ASP A 39 6.24 6.31 9.44
CA ASP A 39 5.25 5.21 9.43
C ASP A 39 5.62 4.10 8.44
N TYR A 40 6.25 4.43 7.30
CA TYR A 40 6.68 3.45 6.31
C TYR A 40 7.83 2.58 6.84
N ASP A 41 8.80 3.19 7.50
CA ASP A 41 9.89 2.46 8.15
C ASP A 41 9.39 1.58 9.29
N ALA A 42 8.43 2.07 10.07
CA ALA A 42 7.77 1.30 11.12
C ALA A 42 7.00 0.10 10.53
N ALA A 43 6.24 0.31 9.46
CA ALA A 43 5.51 -0.74 8.76
C ALA A 43 6.44 -1.82 8.18
N ARG A 44 7.59 -1.42 7.62
CA ARG A 44 8.60 -2.38 7.13
C ARG A 44 9.16 -3.25 8.26
N LYS A 45 9.48 -2.66 9.40
CA LYS A 45 9.96 -3.41 10.58
C LYS A 45 8.90 -4.36 11.12
N GLU A 46 7.64 -3.91 11.17
CA GLU A 46 6.53 -4.74 11.60
C GLU A 46 6.31 -5.93 10.65
N LEU A 47 6.36 -5.68 9.33
CA LEU A 47 6.23 -6.73 8.32
C LEU A 47 7.39 -7.74 8.39
N GLU A 48 8.61 -7.27 8.61
CA GLU A 48 9.78 -8.14 8.79
C GLU A 48 9.66 -9.01 10.04
N SER A 49 9.23 -8.43 11.16
CA SER A 49 8.97 -9.19 12.39
C SER A 49 7.90 -10.25 12.16
N TYR A 50 6.79 -9.89 11.52
CA TYR A 50 5.71 -10.80 11.20
C TYR A 50 6.15 -11.95 10.29
N LYS A 51 6.96 -11.65 9.26
CA LYS A 51 7.58 -12.66 8.39
C LYS A 51 8.48 -13.63 9.19
N ASN A 52 9.28 -13.09 10.09
CA ASN A 52 10.18 -13.91 10.92
C ASN A 52 9.39 -14.84 11.85
N ASP A 53 8.26 -14.40 12.38
CA ASP A 53 7.42 -15.23 13.25
C ASP A 53 6.74 -16.34 12.44
N LEU A 54 6.21 -16.05 11.24
CA LEU A 54 5.68 -17.07 10.33
C LEU A 54 6.76 -18.09 9.90
N THR A 55 7.99 -17.61 9.63
CA THR A 55 9.12 -18.48 9.27
C THR A 55 9.45 -19.44 10.40
N LYS A 56 9.54 -18.96 11.65
CA LYS A 56 9.78 -19.80 12.83
C LYS A 56 8.69 -20.84 13.05
N GLU A 57 7.43 -20.44 12.82
CA GLU A 57 6.31 -21.37 12.90
C GLU A 57 6.45 -22.50 11.88
N LEU A 58 6.76 -22.17 10.62
CA LEU A 58 6.96 -23.17 9.57
C LEU A 58 8.18 -24.07 9.83
N GLU A 59 9.28 -23.52 10.31
CA GLU A 59 10.47 -24.28 10.73
C GLU A 59 10.15 -25.29 11.84
N MET A 60 9.30 -24.91 12.79
CA MET A 60 8.85 -25.82 13.85
C MET A 60 8.02 -26.97 13.29
N TYR A 61 7.07 -26.70 12.37
CA TYR A 61 6.31 -27.75 11.71
C TYR A 61 7.21 -28.68 10.91
N GLN A 62 8.15 -28.13 10.14
CA GLN A 62 9.11 -28.92 9.37
C GLN A 62 9.97 -29.81 10.26
N LYS A 63 10.46 -29.28 11.39
CA LYS A 63 11.23 -30.06 12.37
C LYS A 63 10.43 -31.24 12.92
N LEU A 64 9.17 -31.03 13.28
CA LEU A 64 8.29 -32.10 13.78
C LEU A 64 8.05 -33.20 12.72
N ILE A 65 7.98 -32.83 11.43
CA ILE A 65 7.86 -33.81 10.33
C ILE A 65 9.14 -34.63 10.22
N VAL A 66 10.31 -33.99 10.27
CA VAL A 66 11.60 -34.64 10.17
C VAL A 66 11.82 -35.60 11.36
N GLU A 67 11.52 -35.16 12.59
CA GLU A 67 11.61 -35.99 13.77
C GLU A 67 10.69 -37.21 13.69
N PHE A 68 9.46 -37.03 13.23
CA PHE A 68 8.51 -38.11 13.04
C PHE A 68 8.96 -39.11 11.97
N ALA A 69 9.51 -38.61 10.85
CA ALA A 69 10.03 -39.47 9.79
C ALA A 69 11.27 -40.27 10.26
N GLN A 70 12.14 -39.63 11.03
CA GLN A 70 13.31 -40.33 11.63
C GLN A 70 12.89 -41.39 12.62
N ASP A 71 11.93 -41.12 13.52
CA ASP A 71 11.40 -42.14 14.44
C ASP A 71 10.78 -43.31 13.67
N TYR A 72 10.01 -43.04 12.62
CA TYR A 72 9.45 -44.07 11.76
C TYR A 72 10.56 -44.94 11.13
N GLU A 73 11.54 -44.33 10.48
CA GLU A 73 12.63 -45.04 9.82
C GLU A 73 13.42 -45.95 10.78
N GLN A 74 13.70 -45.46 11.99
CA GLN A 74 14.45 -46.21 13.00
C GLN A 74 13.70 -47.42 13.56
N ASN A 75 12.36 -47.31 13.66
CA ASN A 75 11.53 -48.27 14.34
C ASN A 75 10.69 -49.18 13.41
N LYS A 76 10.62 -48.86 12.09
CA LYS A 76 9.73 -49.56 11.14
C LYS A 76 9.98 -51.07 11.05
N GLY A 77 11.20 -51.55 11.33
CA GLY A 77 11.54 -52.96 11.30
C GLY A 77 10.81 -53.80 12.36
N GLY A 78 10.46 -53.17 13.51
CA GLY A 78 9.71 -53.82 14.60
C GLY A 78 8.20 -53.61 14.55
N MET A 79 7.68 -52.84 13.59
CA MET A 79 6.26 -52.50 13.52
C MET A 79 5.44 -53.52 12.72
N SER A 80 4.16 -53.72 13.11
CA SER A 80 3.21 -54.47 12.30
C SER A 80 2.93 -53.72 11.00
N ALA A 81 2.43 -54.44 9.96
CA ALA A 81 2.05 -53.82 8.68
C ALA A 81 1.01 -52.70 8.86
N GLU A 82 0.02 -52.92 9.72
CA GLU A 82 -0.99 -51.92 10.03
C GLU A 82 -0.39 -50.65 10.71
N THR A 83 0.52 -50.83 11.63
CA THR A 83 1.19 -49.71 12.30
C THR A 83 2.07 -48.86 11.33
N ARG A 84 2.75 -49.57 10.42
CA ARG A 84 3.51 -48.88 9.36
C ARG A 84 2.61 -48.05 8.48
N GLN A 85 1.51 -48.66 7.99
CA GLN A 85 0.56 -47.92 7.13
C GLN A 85 -0.04 -46.72 7.83
N ARG A 86 -0.37 -46.78 9.11
CA ARG A 86 -0.84 -45.62 9.87
C ARG A 86 0.21 -44.54 9.97
N LYS A 87 1.46 -44.89 10.30
CA LYS A 87 2.57 -43.93 10.39
C LYS A 87 2.88 -43.26 9.05
N GLU A 88 2.79 -43.99 7.95
CA GLU A 88 2.95 -43.44 6.59
C GLU A 88 1.83 -42.48 6.23
N THR A 89 0.60 -42.80 6.59
CA THR A 89 -0.56 -41.91 6.42
C THR A 89 -0.39 -40.63 7.25
N ASP A 90 -0.01 -40.78 8.52
CA ASP A 90 0.24 -39.64 9.41
C ASP A 90 1.37 -38.72 8.88
N LEU A 91 2.40 -39.31 8.29
CA LEU A 91 3.49 -38.53 7.68
C LEU A 91 2.99 -37.73 6.48
N MET A 92 2.19 -38.37 5.62
CA MET A 92 1.59 -37.70 4.46
C MET A 92 0.65 -36.56 4.88
N GLU A 93 -0.20 -36.79 5.89
CA GLU A 93 -1.08 -35.75 6.43
C GLU A 93 -0.31 -34.56 7.02
N ARG A 94 0.78 -34.83 7.74
CA ARG A 94 1.66 -33.78 8.28
C ARG A 94 2.30 -32.95 7.18
N GLN A 95 2.71 -33.60 6.08
CA GLN A 95 3.30 -32.93 4.95
C GLN A 95 2.28 -32.04 4.22
N GLN A 96 1.06 -32.55 4.00
CA GLN A 96 -0.04 -31.75 3.42
C GLN A 96 -0.43 -30.57 4.32
N ASN A 97 -0.47 -30.79 5.63
CA ASN A 97 -0.74 -29.70 6.57
C ASN A 97 0.37 -28.62 6.57
N TYR A 98 1.63 -29.02 6.43
CA TYR A 98 2.74 -28.07 6.29
C TYR A 98 2.60 -27.23 5.00
N GLU A 99 2.32 -27.86 3.87
CA GLU A 99 2.10 -27.16 2.59
C GLU A 99 0.95 -26.17 2.68
N LYS A 100 -0.16 -26.58 3.31
CA LYS A 100 -1.29 -25.70 3.58
C LYS A 100 -0.90 -24.51 4.45
N LYS A 101 -0.17 -24.76 5.53
CA LYS A 101 0.34 -23.71 6.43
C LYS A 101 1.29 -22.75 5.75
N ALA A 102 2.17 -23.24 4.88
CA ALA A 102 3.08 -22.41 4.09
C ALA A 102 2.31 -21.47 3.16
N TYR A 103 1.28 -21.99 2.49
CA TYR A 103 0.41 -21.18 1.64
C TYR A 103 -0.39 -20.13 2.44
N GLU A 104 -0.95 -20.52 3.59
CA GLU A 104 -1.66 -19.61 4.50
C GLU A 104 -0.74 -18.50 5.01
N ALA A 105 0.52 -18.83 5.35
CA ALA A 105 1.52 -17.87 5.79
C ALA A 105 1.87 -16.83 4.71
N GLU A 106 2.05 -17.28 3.46
CA GLU A 106 2.32 -16.39 2.32
C GLU A 106 1.16 -15.42 2.09
N ASN A 107 -0.09 -15.92 2.06
CA ASN A 107 -1.27 -15.08 1.92
C ASN A 107 -1.43 -14.08 3.07
N SER A 108 -1.17 -14.54 4.30
CA SER A 108 -1.24 -13.71 5.49
C SER A 108 -0.20 -12.58 5.48
N LEU A 109 1.02 -12.87 5.01
CA LEU A 109 2.07 -11.87 4.84
C LEU A 109 1.67 -10.82 3.81
N GLN A 110 1.13 -11.23 2.66
CA GLN A 110 0.65 -10.33 1.61
C GLN A 110 -0.50 -9.44 2.11
N GLN A 111 -1.45 -10.00 2.85
CA GLN A 111 -2.55 -9.24 3.44
C GLN A 111 -2.04 -8.21 4.47
N LYS A 112 -1.08 -8.62 5.30
CA LYS A 112 -0.46 -7.73 6.29
C LYS A 112 0.25 -6.55 5.62
N GLU A 113 1.00 -6.80 4.56
CA GLU A 113 1.66 -5.76 3.76
C GLU A 113 0.65 -4.77 3.19
N GLN A 114 -0.40 -5.28 2.51
CA GLN A 114 -1.45 -4.44 1.95
C GLN A 114 -2.13 -3.58 3.03
N GLN A 115 -2.43 -4.16 4.19
CA GLN A 115 -3.05 -3.45 5.29
C GLN A 115 -2.17 -2.30 5.80
N LEU A 116 -0.87 -2.54 5.98
CA LEU A 116 0.09 -1.54 6.45
C LEU A 116 0.23 -0.40 5.44
N LEU A 117 0.41 -0.72 4.16
CA LEU A 117 0.55 0.27 3.10
C LEU A 117 -0.74 1.10 2.91
N GLN A 118 -1.91 0.47 3.03
CA GLN A 118 -3.19 1.16 2.94
C GLN A 118 -3.35 2.21 4.03
N GLN A 119 -2.95 1.91 5.26
CA GLN A 119 -3.02 2.87 6.37
C GLN A 119 -2.14 4.10 6.12
N ILE A 120 -0.93 3.91 5.57
CA ILE A 120 -0.02 4.99 5.25
C ILE A 120 -0.58 5.81 4.08
N MET A 121 -1.07 5.15 3.03
CA MET A 121 -1.67 5.82 1.88
C MET A 121 -2.90 6.66 2.28
N LEU A 122 -3.71 6.20 3.22
CA LEU A 122 -4.83 6.99 3.75
C LEU A 122 -4.36 8.28 4.42
N LYS A 123 -3.25 8.28 5.15
CA LYS A 123 -2.66 9.49 5.75
C LYS A 123 -2.22 10.49 4.67
N VAL A 124 -1.55 10.00 3.62
CA VAL A 124 -1.12 10.84 2.47
C VAL A 124 -2.35 11.42 1.76
N ASN A 125 -3.33 10.59 1.43
CA ASN A 125 -4.56 11.02 0.74
C ASN A 125 -5.33 12.07 1.55
N ASN A 126 -5.44 11.91 2.86
CA ASN A 126 -6.09 12.89 3.72
C ASN A 126 -5.31 14.22 3.72
N ALA A 127 -3.98 14.17 3.76
CA ALA A 127 -3.14 15.37 3.69
C ALA A 127 -3.30 16.10 2.35
N VAL A 128 -3.37 15.36 1.24
CA VAL A 128 -3.62 15.90 -0.10
C VAL A 128 -5.02 16.53 -0.17
N LYS A 129 -6.04 15.83 0.31
CA LYS A 129 -7.43 16.32 0.33
C LYS A 129 -7.56 17.63 1.10
N ASP A 130 -7.06 17.67 2.33
CA ASP A 130 -7.11 18.88 3.17
C ASP A 130 -6.37 20.06 2.52
N LEU A 131 -5.23 19.78 1.83
CA LEU A 131 -4.47 20.79 1.11
C LEU A 131 -5.26 21.30 -0.09
N ALA A 132 -5.91 20.39 -0.84
CA ALA A 132 -6.75 20.73 -1.96
C ALA A 132 -7.89 21.67 -1.57
N GLU A 133 -8.62 21.32 -0.52
CA GLU A 133 -9.73 22.11 0.03
C GLU A 133 -9.25 23.49 0.50
N LYS A 134 -8.13 23.52 1.24
CA LYS A 134 -7.57 24.77 1.79
C LYS A 134 -7.08 25.74 0.71
N GLU A 135 -6.45 25.23 -0.34
CA GLU A 135 -5.78 26.05 -1.36
C GLU A 135 -6.58 26.17 -2.66
N GLY A 136 -7.79 25.56 -2.72
CA GLY A 136 -8.72 25.70 -3.84
C GLY A 136 -8.29 24.96 -5.10
N TYR A 137 -7.63 23.81 -4.98
CA TYR A 137 -7.38 22.95 -6.13
C TYR A 137 -8.66 22.28 -6.60
N SER A 138 -8.92 22.34 -7.90
CA SER A 138 -10.05 21.62 -8.52
C SER A 138 -9.71 20.14 -8.72
N TYR A 139 -8.45 19.84 -9.05
CA TYR A 139 -7.93 18.48 -9.22
C TYR A 139 -6.48 18.40 -8.80
N ILE A 140 -6.11 17.26 -8.21
CA ILE A 140 -4.74 16.87 -7.94
C ILE A 140 -4.54 15.47 -8.52
N TYR A 141 -3.55 15.32 -9.38
CA TYR A 141 -3.23 14.08 -10.06
C TYR A 141 -1.99 13.42 -9.48
N GLU A 142 -1.96 12.10 -9.51
CA GLU A 142 -0.74 11.36 -9.25
C GLU A 142 0.25 11.55 -10.40
N VAL A 143 1.46 12.01 -10.11
CA VAL A 143 2.44 12.37 -11.15
C VAL A 143 2.79 11.19 -12.05
N THR A 144 2.83 9.97 -11.50
CA THR A 144 3.16 8.74 -12.24
C THR A 144 2.13 8.37 -13.31
N THR A 145 0.93 8.94 -13.27
CA THR A 145 -0.12 8.72 -14.26
C THR A 145 -0.12 9.76 -15.38
N LEU A 146 0.71 10.80 -15.27
CA LEU A 146 0.76 11.91 -16.23
C LEU A 146 1.89 11.70 -17.24
N LEU A 147 1.57 11.86 -18.53
CA LEU A 147 2.57 11.94 -19.60
C LEU A 147 3.34 13.27 -19.58
N TYR A 148 2.70 14.32 -19.06
CA TYR A 148 3.28 15.65 -18.90
C TYR A 148 2.67 16.33 -17.66
N ALA A 149 3.50 16.85 -16.79
CA ALA A 149 3.13 17.47 -15.53
C ALA A 149 3.44 18.97 -15.57
N GLY A 150 2.61 19.74 -16.28
CA GLY A 150 2.75 21.21 -16.40
C GLY A 150 2.04 22.02 -15.30
N GLY A 151 1.35 21.35 -14.38
CA GLY A 151 0.69 21.97 -13.23
C GLY A 151 1.63 22.20 -12.05
N GLU A 152 1.08 22.69 -10.94
CA GLU A 152 1.83 22.90 -9.71
C GLU A 152 2.17 21.56 -9.03
N ASP A 153 3.46 21.32 -8.74
CA ASP A 153 3.87 20.21 -7.89
C ASP A 153 3.64 20.58 -6.41
N ILE A 154 2.72 19.86 -5.79
CA ILE A 154 2.33 20.09 -4.39
C ILE A 154 3.01 19.11 -3.42
N SER A 155 3.93 18.26 -3.90
CA SER A 155 4.58 17.22 -3.08
C SER A 155 5.22 17.79 -1.83
N ASP A 156 5.93 18.90 -1.93
CA ASP A 156 6.59 19.56 -0.79
C ASP A 156 5.60 20.15 0.22
N LYS A 157 4.47 20.63 -0.25
CA LYS A 157 3.40 21.11 0.63
C LYS A 157 2.78 19.96 1.42
N VAL A 158 2.61 18.82 0.77
CA VAL A 158 2.09 17.59 1.41
C VAL A 158 3.12 17.06 2.42
N ARG A 159 4.44 17.04 2.07
CA ARG A 159 5.52 16.69 3.00
C ARG A 159 5.48 17.54 4.27
N LYS A 160 5.43 18.86 4.09
CA LYS A 160 5.33 19.80 5.23
C LYS A 160 4.11 19.54 6.11
N LYS A 161 2.96 19.25 5.48
CA LYS A 161 1.72 18.94 6.21
C LYS A 161 1.82 17.64 7.00
N LEU A 162 2.55 16.65 6.49
CA LEU A 162 2.83 15.37 7.15
C LEU A 162 4.00 15.44 8.15
N GLY A 163 4.66 16.59 8.31
CA GLY A 163 5.81 16.75 9.20
C GLY A 163 7.10 16.12 8.68
N ILE A 164 7.17 15.85 7.38
CA ILE A 164 8.38 15.32 6.73
C ILE A 164 9.30 16.48 6.37
N ALA A 165 10.59 16.33 6.64
CA ALA A 165 11.58 17.33 6.28
C ALA A 165 11.68 17.47 4.76
N VAL A 166 11.54 18.70 4.25
CA VAL A 166 11.74 18.99 2.83
C VAL A 166 13.21 19.33 2.64
N THR A 167 13.93 18.45 1.93
CA THR A 167 15.30 18.79 1.49
C THR A 167 15.18 19.82 0.37
N ALA A 168 15.69 21.03 0.63
CA ALA A 168 15.79 22.04 -0.41
C ALA A 168 16.74 21.52 -1.50
N ASN A 169 16.22 21.34 -2.70
CA ASN A 169 17.01 21.08 -3.91
C ASN A 169 17.49 22.40 -4.49
#